data_3b4378d47ad8b59b50953daf7d0685ed
#
_entry.id   3b4378d47ad8b59b50953daf7d0685ed
#
_cell.length_a   1.000
_cell.length_b   1.000
_cell.length_c   1.000
_cell.angle_alpha   90.00
_cell.angle_beta   90.00
_cell.angle_gamma   90.00
#
_symmetry.space_group_name_H-M   'P 1'
#
loop_
_entity.id
_entity.type
_entity.pdbx_description
1 polymer ?
#
loop_
_entity_poly.entity_id
_entity_poly.type
_entity_poly.pdbx_seq_one_letter_code
_entity_poly.pdbx_strand_id
1 'polypeptide(L)'
;MNEADTRAELIDPQLRAAGWVTGGDVLIEREYNINAGEIKAGGIRAGQLKADYVLSYKNRKLAVVEAKSNELEVGEGVAQAKIYAQKLNLRFTYSANGKEIYQIDMEGSEGDIQDFPSPEELWKKTFGVSNEWQDNFDAVPFEDQNGAK
;
A
#
# COMPACT_ATOMS: atom_id res chain seq x y z
N MET A 1 14.82 3.65 -18.67
CA MET A 1 14.69 4.55 -17.50
C MET A 1 14.98 3.72 -16.26
N ASN A 2 15.80 4.26 -15.38
CA ASN A 2 16.15 3.49 -14.18
C ASN A 2 15.01 3.56 -13.15
N GLU A 3 15.22 2.90 -12.02
CA GLU A 3 14.15 2.80 -11.04
C GLU A 3 13.80 4.16 -10.44
N ALA A 4 14.79 4.99 -10.14
CA ALA A 4 14.54 6.30 -9.56
C ALA A 4 13.74 7.18 -10.52
N ASP A 5 14.10 7.16 -11.79
CA ASP A 5 13.37 7.93 -12.78
C ASP A 5 11.96 7.38 -12.96
N THR A 6 11.82 6.06 -12.93
CA THR A 6 10.50 5.46 -13.05
C THR A 6 9.60 5.91 -11.91
N ARG A 7 10.14 5.97 -10.69
CA ARG A 7 9.35 6.44 -9.57
C ARG A 7 8.91 7.88 -9.77
N ALA A 8 9.87 8.74 -10.12
CA ALA A 8 9.57 10.16 -10.19
C ALA A 8 8.64 10.50 -11.36
N GLU A 9 8.85 9.87 -12.48
CA GLU A 9 8.17 10.29 -13.70
C GLU A 9 6.93 9.48 -14.01
N LEU A 10 6.80 8.29 -13.50
CA LEU A 10 5.69 7.42 -13.85
C LEU A 10 4.86 7.01 -12.66
N ILE A 11 5.49 6.51 -11.60
CA ILE A 11 4.75 5.96 -10.46
C ILE A 11 4.18 7.06 -9.57
N ASP A 12 4.99 8.08 -9.25
CA ASP A 12 4.48 9.20 -8.47
C ASP A 12 3.24 9.83 -9.10
N PRO A 13 3.23 10.11 -10.41
CA PRO A 13 2.03 10.65 -11.02
C PRO A 13 0.83 9.72 -10.92
N GLN A 14 1.07 8.41 -11.02
CA GLN A 14 -0.03 7.45 -10.90
C GLN A 14 -0.62 7.46 -9.48
N LEU A 15 0.22 7.57 -8.48
CA LEU A 15 -0.24 7.67 -7.11
C LEU A 15 -1.00 8.96 -6.88
N ARG A 16 -0.50 10.07 -7.40
CA ARG A 16 -1.19 11.34 -7.26
C ARG A 16 -2.55 11.31 -7.94
N ALA A 17 -2.62 10.69 -9.10
CA ALA A 17 -3.89 10.62 -9.83
C ALA A 17 -4.93 9.84 -9.04
N ALA A 18 -4.49 8.90 -8.22
CA ALA A 18 -5.40 8.11 -7.40
C ALA A 18 -5.78 8.81 -6.09
N GLY A 19 -5.15 9.94 -5.80
CA GLY A 19 -5.47 10.68 -4.58
C GLY A 19 -4.43 10.58 -3.50
N TRP A 20 -3.31 9.93 -3.77
CA TRP A 20 -2.25 9.77 -2.78
C TRP A 20 -1.35 11.00 -2.84
N VAL A 21 -1.83 12.07 -2.21
CA VAL A 21 -1.11 13.32 -2.11
C VAL A 21 -0.96 13.61 -0.63
N THR A 22 0.26 13.73 -0.15
CA THR A 22 0.51 13.94 1.26
C THR A 22 -0.19 15.21 1.74
N GLY A 23 -0.94 15.08 2.81
CA GLY A 23 -1.67 16.18 3.40
C GLY A 23 -2.96 15.66 3.99
N GLY A 24 -3.49 16.35 5.00
CA GLY A 24 -4.69 15.90 5.66
C GLY A 24 -4.48 14.50 6.22
N ASP A 25 -5.32 13.58 5.80
CA ASP A 25 -5.27 12.21 6.30
C ASP A 25 -4.28 11.32 5.54
N VAL A 26 -3.68 11.82 4.46
CA VAL A 26 -2.85 11.01 3.58
C VAL A 26 -1.39 11.24 3.87
N LEU A 27 -0.64 10.16 3.99
CA LEU A 27 0.81 10.26 4.15
C LEU A 27 1.48 9.23 3.26
N ILE A 28 2.47 9.67 2.50
CA ILE A 28 3.30 8.77 1.71
C ILE A 28 4.70 8.87 2.26
N GLU A 29 5.23 7.74 2.71
CA GLU A 29 6.61 7.69 3.18
C GLU A 29 7.44 7.00 2.11
N ARG A 30 8.53 7.65 1.72
CA ARG A 30 9.40 7.10 0.68
C ARG A 30 10.64 6.52 1.30
N GLU A 31 11.11 5.44 0.71
CA GLU A 31 12.31 4.77 1.17
C GLU A 31 12.23 4.45 2.66
N TYR A 32 11.12 3.84 3.02
CA TYR A 32 10.81 3.54 4.42
C TYR A 32 11.66 2.38 4.90
N ASN A 33 12.40 2.60 5.96
CA ASN A 33 13.29 1.59 6.51
C ASN A 33 12.51 0.64 7.40
N ILE A 34 12.29 -0.57 6.93
CA ILE A 34 11.44 -1.52 7.62
C ILE A 34 12.15 -2.13 8.82
N ASN A 35 13.45 -2.28 8.73
CA ASN A 35 14.18 -2.93 9.80
C ASN A 35 14.84 -1.96 10.75
N ALA A 36 14.35 -0.73 10.79
CA ALA A 36 15.00 0.28 11.61
C ALA A 36 15.12 -0.14 13.05
N GLY A 37 14.16 -0.88 13.56
CA GLY A 37 14.19 -1.30 14.94
C GLY A 37 14.77 -2.65 15.16
N GLU A 38 15.33 -3.28 14.14
CA GLU A 38 15.79 -4.63 14.26
C GLU A 38 17.29 -4.77 14.09
N ILE A 39 18.04 -3.81 14.57
CA ILE A 39 19.48 -3.90 14.50
C ILE A 39 19.92 -4.91 15.52
N LYS A 40 20.65 -5.89 15.06
CA LYS A 40 21.05 -6.96 15.94
C LYS A 40 22.15 -6.54 16.85
N ALA A 41 22.24 -7.19 17.96
CA ALA A 41 23.36 -7.01 18.84
C ALA A 41 24.62 -7.30 18.03
N GLY A 42 25.60 -6.52 18.20
CA GLY A 42 26.80 -6.69 17.42
C GLY A 42 26.83 -5.80 16.20
N GLY A 43 25.76 -5.08 15.98
CA GLY A 43 25.75 -4.10 14.90
C GLY A 43 25.61 -4.63 13.53
N ILE A 44 25.30 -5.90 13.38
CA ILE A 44 25.18 -6.45 12.07
C ILE A 44 23.81 -6.21 11.53
N ARG A 45 23.74 -5.66 10.36
CA ARG A 45 22.52 -5.46 9.71
C ARG A 45 22.53 -6.30 8.53
N ALA A 46 21.86 -7.35 8.59
CA ALA A 46 21.81 -8.26 7.51
C ALA A 46 20.86 -7.68 6.49
N GLY A 47 21.33 -6.78 5.75
CA GLY A 47 20.51 -6.24 4.71
C GLY A 47 19.40 -5.40 5.26
N GLN A 48 19.45 -4.14 5.07
CA GLN A 48 18.37 -3.29 5.41
C GLN A 48 17.29 -3.40 4.39
N LEU A 49 16.07 -3.53 4.83
CA LEU A 49 14.93 -3.56 3.93
C LEU A 49 14.33 -2.18 3.87
N LYS A 50 14.18 -1.66 2.67
CA LYS A 50 13.57 -0.38 2.45
C LYS A 50 12.45 -0.51 1.46
N ALA A 51 11.26 -0.17 1.88
CA ALA A 51 10.14 -0.14 0.96
C ALA A 51 10.19 1.17 0.19
N ASP A 52 9.95 1.13 -1.10
CA ASP A 52 10.01 2.34 -1.90
C ASP A 52 8.93 3.33 -1.48
N TYR A 53 7.74 2.85 -1.19
CA TYR A 53 6.65 3.69 -0.70
C TYR A 53 5.87 2.94 0.35
N VAL A 54 5.46 3.65 1.40
CA VAL A 54 4.47 3.14 2.33
C VAL A 54 3.33 4.16 2.33
N LEU A 55 2.13 3.68 2.05
CA LEU A 55 0.95 4.52 1.94
C LEU A 55 0.14 4.42 3.20
N SER A 56 -0.15 5.56 3.80
CA SER A 56 -0.93 5.62 5.04
C SER A 56 -2.14 6.51 4.87
N TYR A 57 -3.20 6.20 5.57
CA TYR A 57 -4.42 7.01 5.56
C TYR A 57 -4.98 6.99 6.97
N LYS A 58 -5.32 8.15 7.47
CA LYS A 58 -5.87 8.30 8.83
C LYS A 58 -4.97 7.64 9.87
N ASN A 59 -3.67 7.90 9.71
CA ASN A 59 -2.64 7.42 10.64
C ASN A 59 -2.46 5.90 10.65
N ARG A 60 -2.95 5.23 9.63
CA ARG A 60 -2.77 3.79 9.50
C ARG A 60 -2.05 3.47 8.23
N LYS A 61 -0.99 2.69 8.31
CA LYS A 61 -0.32 2.19 7.12
C LYS A 61 -1.24 1.21 6.44
N LEU A 62 -1.46 1.39 5.15
CA LEU A 62 -2.36 0.52 4.41
C LEU A 62 -1.65 -0.34 3.38
N ALA A 63 -0.59 0.15 2.79
CA ALA A 63 0.02 -0.58 1.69
C ALA A 63 1.47 -0.21 1.49
N VAL A 64 2.19 -1.13 0.85
CA VAL A 64 3.54 -0.89 0.37
C VAL A 64 3.48 -0.88 -1.15
N VAL A 65 4.25 -0.02 -1.77
CA VAL A 65 4.45 -0.08 -3.22
C VAL A 65 5.93 -0.28 -3.47
N GLU A 66 6.23 -1.36 -4.19
CA GLU A 66 7.60 -1.64 -4.59
C GLU A 66 7.76 -1.23 -6.03
N ALA A 67 8.76 -0.42 -6.30
CA ALA A 67 8.96 0.13 -7.64
C ALA A 67 10.06 -0.62 -8.36
N LYS A 68 9.85 -0.85 -9.65
CA LYS A 68 10.86 -1.43 -10.51
C LYS A 68 11.03 -0.53 -11.72
N SER A 69 12.22 -0.59 -12.31
CA SER A 69 12.47 0.14 -13.53
C SER A 69 11.45 -0.25 -14.58
N ASN A 70 11.07 0.69 -15.43
CA ASN A 70 10.09 0.41 -16.46
C ASN A 70 10.63 -0.54 -17.53
N GLU A 71 11.89 -0.93 -17.42
CA GLU A 71 12.48 -1.92 -18.32
C GLU A 71 12.33 -3.33 -17.78
N LEU A 72 11.87 -3.48 -16.55
CA LEU A 72 11.70 -4.78 -15.94
C LEU A 72 10.22 -5.12 -15.86
N GLU A 73 9.93 -6.39 -15.74
CA GLU A 73 8.56 -6.81 -15.57
C GLU A 73 8.11 -6.57 -14.16
N VAL A 74 6.85 -6.25 -14.00
CA VAL A 74 6.32 -5.92 -12.69
C VAL A 74 6.44 -7.11 -11.73
N GLY A 75 6.46 -8.32 -12.27
CA GLY A 75 6.62 -9.52 -11.44
C GLY A 75 7.94 -9.59 -10.70
N GLU A 76 8.94 -8.83 -11.19
CA GLU A 76 10.23 -8.85 -10.53
C GLU A 76 10.17 -8.33 -9.11
N GLY A 77 9.21 -7.52 -8.77
CA GLY A 77 9.10 -6.97 -7.44
C GLY A 77 8.12 -7.66 -6.54
N VAL A 78 7.43 -8.69 -7.02
CA VAL A 78 6.33 -9.27 -6.27
C VAL A 78 6.79 -9.93 -4.99
N ALA A 79 7.85 -10.72 -5.05
CA ALA A 79 8.31 -11.42 -3.86
C ALA A 79 8.73 -10.43 -2.79
N GLN A 80 9.41 -9.37 -3.17
CA GLN A 80 9.87 -8.38 -2.21
C GLN A 80 8.70 -7.60 -1.65
N ALA A 81 7.71 -7.27 -2.49
CA ALA A 81 6.53 -6.59 -2.02
C ALA A 81 5.81 -7.41 -0.96
N LYS A 82 5.74 -8.72 -1.15
CA LYS A 82 5.11 -9.60 -0.18
C LYS A 82 5.87 -9.64 1.14
N ILE A 83 7.20 -9.69 1.05
CA ILE A 83 8.02 -9.70 2.26
C ILE A 83 7.79 -8.42 3.05
N TYR A 84 7.75 -7.27 2.38
CA TYR A 84 7.54 -6.01 3.07
C TYR A 84 6.17 -5.93 3.71
N ALA A 85 5.14 -6.43 3.02
CA ALA A 85 3.81 -6.43 3.59
C ALA A 85 3.75 -7.30 4.83
N GLN A 86 4.43 -8.44 4.82
CA GLN A 86 4.47 -9.29 5.99
C GLN A 86 5.17 -8.62 7.15
N LYS A 87 6.30 -7.98 6.87
CA LYS A 87 7.06 -7.33 7.93
C LYS A 87 6.29 -6.19 8.57
N LEU A 88 5.50 -5.48 7.79
CA LEU A 88 4.72 -4.37 8.30
C LEU A 88 3.31 -4.78 8.70
N ASN A 89 2.97 -6.04 8.49
CA ASN A 89 1.67 -6.58 8.83
C ASN A 89 0.56 -5.85 8.09
N LEU A 90 0.74 -5.72 6.78
CA LEU A 90 -0.21 -5.04 5.92
C LEU A 90 -0.90 -6.02 5.01
N ARG A 91 -2.13 -5.73 4.68
CA ARG A 91 -2.91 -6.59 3.81
C ARG A 91 -2.60 -6.38 2.34
N PHE A 92 -2.37 -5.14 1.94
CA PHE A 92 -2.17 -4.85 0.52
C PHE A 92 -0.75 -4.43 0.23
N THR A 93 -0.25 -4.88 -0.91
CA THR A 93 1.05 -4.46 -1.37
C THR A 93 1.04 -4.48 -2.88
N TYR A 94 1.95 -3.74 -3.49
CA TYR A 94 1.94 -3.53 -4.93
C TYR A 94 3.34 -3.61 -5.49
N SER A 95 3.44 -4.10 -6.72
CA SER A 95 4.66 -3.97 -7.50
C SER A 95 4.30 -3.18 -8.75
N ALA A 96 5.07 -2.14 -9.04
CA ALA A 96 4.74 -1.25 -10.14
C ALA A 96 6.01 -0.89 -10.92
N ASN A 97 5.90 -0.79 -12.24
CA ASN A 97 7.03 -0.41 -13.05
C ASN A 97 6.72 0.79 -13.97
N GLY A 98 5.62 1.49 -13.68
CA GLY A 98 5.23 2.62 -14.48
C GLY A 98 4.36 2.27 -15.67
N LYS A 99 4.41 1.03 -16.12
CA LYS A 99 3.56 0.54 -17.20
C LYS A 99 2.45 -0.32 -16.67
N GLU A 100 2.75 -1.07 -15.63
CA GLU A 100 1.80 -2.01 -15.04
C GLU A 100 1.80 -1.88 -13.55
N ILE A 101 0.70 -2.22 -12.92
CA ILE A 101 0.56 -2.23 -11.48
C ILE A 101 0.01 -3.60 -11.10
N TYR A 102 0.73 -4.30 -10.26
CA TYR A 102 0.32 -5.61 -9.79
C TYR A 102 -0.10 -5.49 -8.33
N GLN A 103 -1.33 -5.84 -8.04
CA GLN A 103 -1.87 -5.72 -6.68
C GLN A 103 -1.87 -7.08 -6.02
N ILE A 104 -1.41 -7.13 -4.78
CA ILE A 104 -1.41 -8.33 -4.00
C ILE A 104 -2.23 -8.11 -2.75
N ASP A 105 -3.26 -8.93 -2.56
CA ASP A 105 -4.05 -8.93 -1.34
C ASP A 105 -3.54 -10.12 -0.55
N MET A 106 -2.85 -9.84 0.55
CA MET A 106 -2.23 -10.91 1.32
C MET A 106 -3.25 -11.87 1.91
N GLU A 107 -4.52 -11.48 1.94
CA GLU A 107 -5.58 -12.34 2.44
C GLU A 107 -6.46 -12.88 1.32
N GLY A 108 -6.11 -12.64 0.11
CA GLY A 108 -6.95 -13.05 -1.01
C GLY A 108 -6.16 -13.26 -2.27
N SER A 109 -6.61 -12.67 -3.35
CA SER A 109 -6.02 -12.91 -4.66
C SER A 109 -5.06 -11.81 -5.05
N GLU A 110 -4.39 -12.00 -6.15
CA GLU A 110 -3.48 -11.02 -6.67
C GLU A 110 -3.61 -10.97 -8.18
N GLY A 111 -3.27 -9.85 -8.78
CA GLY A 111 -3.34 -9.69 -10.23
C GLY A 111 -3.07 -8.25 -10.64
N ASP A 112 -3.07 -8.04 -11.95
CA ASP A 112 -2.82 -6.73 -12.50
C ASP A 112 -4.04 -5.84 -12.30
N ILE A 113 -3.80 -4.57 -12.03
CA ILE A 113 -4.86 -3.58 -11.96
C ILE A 113 -4.47 -2.41 -12.84
N GLN A 114 -5.42 -1.58 -13.17
CA GLN A 114 -5.17 -0.48 -14.08
C GLN A 114 -4.70 0.76 -13.36
N ASP A 115 -5.28 1.05 -12.22
CA ASP A 115 -4.95 2.24 -11.44
C ASP A 115 -4.83 1.85 -9.97
N PHE A 116 -4.04 2.61 -9.23
CA PHE A 116 -4.01 2.40 -7.79
C PHE A 116 -5.36 2.77 -7.19
N PRO A 117 -5.82 2.06 -6.17
CA PRO A 117 -7.04 2.48 -5.48
C PRO A 117 -6.80 3.79 -4.74
N SER A 118 -7.84 4.56 -4.55
CA SER A 118 -7.73 5.79 -3.79
C SER A 118 -7.53 5.47 -2.31
N PRO A 119 -7.12 6.46 -1.50
CA PRO A 119 -6.99 6.21 -0.06
C PRO A 119 -8.27 5.69 0.55
N GLU A 120 -9.43 6.25 0.17
CA GLU A 120 -10.70 5.80 0.71
C GLU A 120 -11.05 4.40 0.27
N GLU A 121 -10.77 4.07 -0.97
CA GLU A 121 -11.04 2.74 -1.48
C GLU A 121 -10.19 1.70 -0.76
N LEU A 122 -8.94 2.02 -0.56
CA LEU A 122 -8.04 1.07 0.09
C LEU A 122 -8.40 0.91 1.56
N TRP A 123 -8.84 1.99 2.19
CA TRP A 123 -9.31 1.93 3.57
C TRP A 123 -10.50 0.98 3.67
N LYS A 124 -11.46 1.11 2.75
CA LYS A 124 -12.63 0.24 2.76
C LYS A 124 -12.26 -1.20 2.50
N LYS A 125 -11.34 -1.44 1.59
CA LYS A 125 -10.91 -2.81 1.32
C LYS A 125 -10.21 -3.41 2.52
N THR A 126 -9.45 -2.61 3.23
CA THR A 126 -8.69 -3.10 4.37
C THR A 126 -9.58 -3.38 5.57
N PHE A 127 -10.47 -2.43 5.89
CA PHE A 127 -11.28 -2.55 7.08
C PHE A 127 -12.70 -2.99 6.80
N GLY A 128 -13.09 -2.96 5.55
CA GLY A 128 -14.32 -3.59 5.13
C GLY A 128 -15.54 -2.78 5.38
N VAL A 129 -16.60 -3.23 4.76
CA VAL A 129 -17.87 -2.62 4.93
C VAL A 129 -18.39 -2.91 6.30
N SER A 130 -18.00 -4.03 6.86
CA SER A 130 -18.47 -4.38 8.17
C SER A 130 -18.07 -3.33 9.16
N ASN A 131 -16.97 -2.67 8.98
CA ASN A 131 -16.66 -1.63 9.86
C ASN A 131 -17.57 -0.48 9.69
N GLU A 132 -18.04 -0.28 8.52
CA GLU A 132 -18.93 0.73 8.27
C GLU A 132 -20.17 0.57 9.04
N TRP A 133 -20.75 -0.62 9.15
CA TRP A 133 -21.91 -0.68 9.87
C TRP A 133 -21.71 -0.97 11.29
N GLN A 134 -20.59 -1.30 11.67
CA GLN A 134 -20.32 -1.26 13.01
C GLN A 134 -20.09 0.10 13.41
N ASP A 135 -19.63 0.90 12.54
CA ASP A 135 -19.50 2.23 12.81
C ASP A 135 -20.75 2.85 12.73
N ASN A 136 -21.52 2.38 11.92
CA ASN A 136 -22.75 2.87 11.82
C ASN A 136 -23.59 2.07 12.51
N PHE A 137 -23.11 1.24 12.84
CA PHE A 137 -23.74 0.51 13.53
C PHE A 137 -23.58 1.10 14.35
N ASP A 138 -23.21 1.49 14.10
CA ASP A 138 -23.11 2.07 14.47
C ASP A 138 -23.52 2.78 13.65
N ALA A 139 -24.32 2.83 13.13
CA ALA A 139 -24.84 3.23 12.40
C ALA A 139 -25.58 2.75 11.76
N VAL A 140 -26.08 2.22 11.69
CA VAL A 140 -26.82 1.47 11.54
C VAL A 140 -27.57 1.54 11.28
N PRO A 141 -28.07 1.45 10.78
CA PRO A 141 -28.77 1.02 10.82
C PRO A 141 -29.29 1.26 10.58
N PHE A 142 -29.87 1.67 10.59
CA PHE A 142 -30.26 1.41 10.70
C PHE A 142 -30.66 1.80 10.11
N GLU A 143 -30.30 1.43 9.82
CA GLU A 143 -30.49 1.10 9.69
C GLU A 143 -30.58 1.11 9.36
N ASP A 144 -31.32 1.38 9.03
CA ASP A 144 -31.37 0.98 9.18
C ASP A 144 -31.47 1.13 8.93
N GLN A 145 -31.31 1.02 8.66
CA GLN A 145 -31.21 0.64 8.84
C GLN A 145 -31.30 0.64 8.77
N ASN A 146 -31.80 0.77 8.54
CA ASN A 146 -31.78 0.51 8.93
C ASN A 146 -31.81 0.59 8.90
N GLY A 147 -31.96 0.76 8.43
CA GLY A 147 -31.81 0.10 8.85
C GLY A 147 -31.83 0.23 8.80
N ALA A 148 -31.72 -0.06 8.43
CA ALA A 148 -31.61 -0.47 8.88
C ALA A 148 -31.68 -0.50 8.88
N LYS A 149 -31.65 -0.70 8.42
CA LYS A 149 -31.65 -1.09 8.84
C LYS A 149 -31.75 -1.23 8.94
#